data_5f50176a1e51b087957cf690d4e336c0
#
_entry.id   5f50176a1e51b087957cf690d4e336c0
#
_cell.length_a   1.000
_cell.length_b   1.000
_cell.length_c   1.000
_cell.angle_alpha   90.00
_cell.angle_beta   90.00
_cell.angle_gamma   90.00
#
_symmetry.space_group_name_H-M   'P 1'
#
loop_
_entity.id
_entity.type
_entity.pdbx_description
1 polymer ?
#
loop_
_entity_poly.entity_id
_entity_poly.type
_entity_poly.pdbx_seq_one_letter_code
_entity_poly.pdbx_strand_id
1 'polypeptide(L)'
;MSDKIETVKCLIIGSGPAGYTAAIYAARANMSPVLYQGQQPGGQLTTTNEVENFPGYPDGVTGPEMMIQLQEQAKRFGTDVRDGWATKVDFSGEIHKVWINDTIEIHAETVIISTGASAKYLGLPSEQKYLQLGGGVSACAVCDGFFYRNQEVVIVGAGDSACEEAHYLSNICKKVTMLVRSDKFRASKIMEERVRKTANIEILMHTETEEVLGDGQVVTGVKAKNRTTGEVTEIPATGFFVAIGHKPNTDIFADYLDLDETGYIKNIPGTSKTNVA
;
A
#
# COMPACT_ATOMS: atom_id res chain seq x y z
N MET A 1 -28.13 23.11 -8.80
CA MET A 1 -28.18 22.59 -7.42
C MET A 1 -27.23 23.47 -6.64
N SER A 2 -27.62 24.07 -5.52
CA SER A 2 -26.68 24.89 -4.76
C SER A 2 -25.63 23.97 -4.17
N ASP A 3 -24.37 24.21 -4.49
CA ASP A 3 -23.23 23.49 -3.92
C ASP A 3 -23.31 23.66 -2.41
N LYS A 4 -23.46 22.56 -1.69
CA LYS A 4 -23.58 22.59 -0.24
C LYS A 4 -22.19 22.83 0.35
N ILE A 5 -21.92 24.05 0.81
CA ILE A 5 -20.70 24.41 1.50
C ILE A 5 -20.87 24.03 2.98
N GLU A 6 -19.91 23.30 3.52
CA GLU A 6 -19.83 22.95 4.93
C GLU A 6 -18.49 23.42 5.51
N THR A 7 -18.51 24.01 6.72
CA THR A 7 -17.29 24.44 7.40
C THR A 7 -16.96 23.49 8.54
N VAL A 8 -15.70 23.04 8.63
CA VAL A 8 -15.21 22.12 9.66
C VAL A 8 -13.88 22.61 10.23
N LYS A 9 -13.61 22.32 11.51
CA LYS A 9 -12.33 22.65 12.15
C LYS A 9 -11.19 21.75 11.65
N CYS A 10 -11.44 20.46 11.57
CA CYS A 10 -10.45 19.47 11.19
C CYS A 10 -11.05 18.48 10.20
N LEU A 11 -10.50 18.44 8.98
CA LEU A 11 -10.85 17.48 7.96
C LEU A 11 -9.74 16.43 7.86
N ILE A 12 -10.11 15.16 7.86
CA ILE A 12 -9.20 14.04 7.66
C ILE A 12 -9.55 13.34 6.34
N ILE A 13 -8.57 13.21 5.45
CA ILE A 13 -8.74 12.57 4.14
C ILE A 13 -8.05 11.21 4.16
N GLY A 14 -8.86 10.14 4.15
CA GLY A 14 -8.40 8.76 4.18
C GLY A 14 -8.64 8.05 5.51
N SER A 15 -9.04 6.78 5.42
CA SER A 15 -9.51 5.94 6.53
C SER A 15 -8.60 4.74 6.83
N GLY A 16 -7.37 4.77 6.36
CA GLY A 16 -6.38 3.79 6.78
C GLY A 16 -6.02 3.92 8.27
N PRO A 17 -5.13 3.07 8.80
CA PRO A 17 -4.70 3.13 10.22
C PRO A 17 -4.24 4.53 10.64
N ALA A 18 -3.55 5.24 9.76
CA ALA A 18 -3.09 6.61 10.02
C ALA A 18 -4.26 7.59 10.18
N GLY A 19 -5.28 7.50 9.31
CA GLY A 19 -6.46 8.36 9.36
C GLY A 19 -7.28 8.14 10.63
N TYR A 20 -7.58 6.90 10.98
CA TYR A 20 -8.31 6.62 12.21
C TYR A 20 -7.50 6.97 13.47
N THR A 21 -6.18 6.77 13.45
CA THR A 21 -5.33 7.22 14.56
C THR A 21 -5.38 8.74 14.71
N ALA A 22 -5.23 9.48 13.63
CA ALA A 22 -5.36 10.94 13.64
C ALA A 22 -6.73 11.39 14.15
N ALA A 23 -7.80 10.73 13.70
CA ALA A 23 -9.17 11.00 14.09
C ALA A 23 -9.40 10.82 15.60
N ILE A 24 -8.88 9.73 16.19
CA ILE A 24 -8.94 9.48 17.63
C ILE A 24 -8.30 10.63 18.41
N TYR A 25 -7.09 11.04 18.03
CA TYR A 25 -6.38 12.09 18.75
C TYR A 25 -6.96 13.48 18.52
N ALA A 26 -7.39 13.80 17.29
CA ALA A 26 -8.07 15.06 17.00
C ALA A 26 -9.40 15.18 17.77
N ALA A 27 -10.19 14.11 17.84
CA ALA A 27 -11.42 14.08 18.62
C ALA A 27 -11.15 14.25 20.13
N ARG A 28 -10.13 13.57 20.66
CA ARG A 28 -9.71 13.74 22.07
C ARG A 28 -9.18 15.14 22.38
N ALA A 29 -8.65 15.85 21.39
CA ALA A 29 -8.24 17.25 21.48
C ALA A 29 -9.41 18.24 21.25
N ASN A 30 -10.65 17.78 21.17
CA ASN A 30 -11.85 18.58 20.97
C ASN A 30 -11.86 19.36 19.64
N MET A 31 -11.25 18.78 18.60
CA MET A 31 -11.18 19.37 17.24
C MET A 31 -12.41 19.06 16.39
N SER A 32 -13.35 18.23 16.89
CA SER A 32 -14.55 17.79 16.17
C SER A 32 -14.23 17.32 14.73
N PRO A 33 -13.35 16.33 14.55
CA PRO A 33 -12.88 15.94 13.23
C PRO A 33 -13.98 15.30 12.38
N VAL A 34 -13.97 15.67 11.10
CA VAL A 34 -14.73 14.99 10.03
C VAL A 34 -13.74 14.18 9.21
N LEU A 35 -14.02 12.90 9.02
CA LEU A 35 -13.16 12.00 8.25
C LEU A 35 -13.92 11.45 7.04
N TYR A 36 -13.36 11.65 5.84
CA TYR A 36 -13.83 11.00 4.62
C TYR A 36 -13.00 9.77 4.28
N GLN A 37 -13.67 8.64 4.10
CA GLN A 37 -13.03 7.31 4.08
C GLN A 37 -12.21 7.01 2.84
N GLY A 38 -12.48 7.69 1.73
CA GLY A 38 -11.87 7.35 0.45
C GLY A 38 -12.64 6.27 -0.31
N GLN A 39 -12.10 5.86 -1.46
CA GLN A 39 -12.72 4.84 -2.33
C GLN A 39 -12.65 3.42 -1.73
N GLN A 40 -11.70 3.18 -0.85
CA GLN A 40 -11.54 1.92 -0.12
C GLN A 40 -11.58 2.19 1.38
N PRO A 41 -12.78 2.15 2.01
CA PRO A 41 -12.93 2.34 3.44
C PRO A 41 -12.07 1.36 4.25
N GLY A 42 -11.23 1.88 5.15
CA GLY A 42 -10.27 1.10 5.92
C GLY A 42 -8.90 0.95 5.26
N GLY A 43 -8.76 1.31 3.98
CA GLY A 43 -7.50 1.30 3.25
C GLY A 43 -6.95 -0.11 2.96
N GLN A 44 -5.64 -0.23 2.77
CA GLN A 44 -4.99 -1.46 2.29
C GLN A 44 -5.21 -2.67 3.21
N LEU A 45 -5.31 -2.47 4.53
CA LEU A 45 -5.51 -3.59 5.46
C LEU A 45 -6.82 -4.35 5.24
N THR A 46 -7.82 -3.75 4.58
CA THR A 46 -9.06 -4.45 4.27
C THR A 46 -8.91 -5.58 3.25
N THR A 47 -7.77 -5.66 2.58
CA THR A 47 -7.40 -6.75 1.66
C THR A 47 -6.45 -7.77 2.31
N THR A 48 -6.05 -7.57 3.56
CA THR A 48 -5.16 -8.48 4.31
C THR A 48 -6.00 -9.49 5.07
N ASN A 49 -5.76 -10.77 4.86
CA ASN A 49 -6.52 -11.85 5.50
C ASN A 49 -6.27 -11.88 7.01
N GLU A 50 -5.01 -11.81 7.44
CA GLU A 50 -4.63 -11.86 8.84
C GLU A 50 -3.50 -10.90 9.16
N VAL A 51 -3.63 -10.18 10.28
CA VAL A 51 -2.64 -9.24 10.81
C VAL A 51 -2.12 -9.80 12.12
N GLU A 52 -0.90 -10.37 12.10
CA GLU A 52 -0.27 -10.98 13.27
C GLU A 52 0.79 -10.07 13.94
N ASN A 53 1.19 -9.01 13.23
CA ASN A 53 2.32 -8.16 13.59
C ASN A 53 1.93 -6.78 14.15
N PHE A 54 0.64 -6.55 14.44
CA PHE A 54 0.18 -5.34 15.10
C PHE A 54 0.00 -5.58 16.59
N PRO A 55 0.72 -4.84 17.48
CA PRO A 55 0.62 -5.02 18.92
C PRO A 55 -0.79 -4.80 19.44
N GLY A 56 -1.28 -5.70 20.29
CA GLY A 56 -2.62 -5.64 20.89
C GLY A 56 -3.52 -6.80 20.45
N TYR A 57 -3.12 -7.58 19.48
CA TYR A 57 -3.83 -8.77 18.99
C TYR A 57 -2.95 -10.02 19.13
N PRO A 58 -2.90 -10.64 20.32
CA PRO A 58 -1.98 -11.76 20.58
C PRO A 58 -2.32 -13.02 19.74
N ASP A 59 -3.57 -13.16 19.34
CA ASP A 59 -4.06 -14.29 18.53
C ASP A 59 -4.24 -13.92 17.04
N GLY A 60 -3.72 -12.73 16.63
CA GLY A 60 -3.98 -12.18 15.31
C GLY A 60 -5.38 -11.55 15.19
N VAL A 61 -5.62 -10.90 14.07
CA VAL A 61 -6.92 -10.30 13.71
C VAL A 61 -7.01 -10.19 12.18
N THR A 62 -8.19 -10.34 11.59
CA THR A 62 -8.34 -10.06 10.16
C THR A 62 -8.19 -8.56 9.88
N GLY A 63 -7.58 -8.22 8.75
CA GLY A 63 -7.43 -6.82 8.37
C GLY A 63 -8.75 -6.05 8.36
N PRO A 64 -9.84 -6.58 7.74
CA PRO A 64 -11.17 -5.96 7.77
C PRO A 64 -11.68 -5.74 9.19
N GLU A 65 -11.57 -6.73 10.07
CA GLU A 65 -12.03 -6.62 11.46
C GLU A 65 -11.25 -5.56 12.24
N MET A 66 -9.93 -5.54 12.11
CA MET A 66 -9.08 -4.52 12.73
C MET A 66 -9.50 -3.12 12.28
N MET A 67 -9.80 -2.92 10.98
CA MET A 67 -10.19 -1.62 10.46
C MET A 67 -11.57 -1.18 10.93
N ILE A 68 -12.51 -2.13 11.13
CA ILE A 68 -13.81 -1.86 11.77
C ILE A 68 -13.60 -1.42 13.23
N GLN A 69 -12.76 -2.10 13.99
CA GLN A 69 -12.47 -1.74 15.39
C GLN A 69 -11.84 -0.35 15.50
N LEU A 70 -10.90 0.00 14.61
CA LEU A 70 -10.30 1.34 14.56
C LEU A 70 -11.35 2.42 14.22
N GLN A 71 -12.26 2.15 13.28
CA GLN A 71 -13.35 3.04 12.94
C GLN A 71 -14.28 3.28 14.14
N GLU A 72 -14.71 2.21 14.80
CA GLU A 72 -15.58 2.29 15.97
C GLU A 72 -14.90 3.03 17.15
N GLN A 73 -13.59 2.85 17.32
CA GLN A 73 -12.84 3.61 18.29
C GLN A 73 -12.81 5.10 17.96
N ALA A 74 -12.62 5.49 16.70
CA ALA A 74 -12.65 6.89 16.27
C ALA A 74 -14.04 7.51 16.49
N LYS A 75 -15.11 6.82 16.10
CA LYS A 75 -16.50 7.22 16.31
C LYS A 75 -16.84 7.39 17.78
N ARG A 76 -16.37 6.48 18.64
CA ARG A 76 -16.58 6.55 20.10
C ARG A 76 -16.06 7.84 20.71
N PHE A 77 -14.98 8.42 20.18
CA PHE A 77 -14.45 9.73 20.62
C PHE A 77 -15.11 10.93 19.94
N GLY A 78 -16.08 10.71 19.04
CA GLY A 78 -16.84 11.78 18.41
C GLY A 78 -16.34 12.20 17.03
N THR A 79 -15.53 11.37 16.36
CA THR A 79 -15.22 11.58 14.94
C THR A 79 -16.44 11.33 14.08
N ASP A 80 -16.78 12.28 13.21
CA ASP A 80 -17.80 12.12 12.18
C ASP A 80 -17.16 11.42 10.96
N VAL A 81 -17.39 10.11 10.83
CA VAL A 81 -16.86 9.28 9.76
C VAL A 81 -17.86 9.19 8.62
N ARG A 82 -17.48 9.61 7.43
CA ARG A 82 -18.35 9.76 6.27
C ARG A 82 -17.85 9.01 5.05
N ASP A 83 -18.78 8.54 4.23
CA ASP A 83 -18.48 7.99 2.91
C ASP A 83 -18.17 9.09 1.91
N GLY A 84 -17.25 8.80 1.00
CA GLY A 84 -16.82 9.70 -0.06
C GLY A 84 -15.30 9.85 -0.12
N TRP A 85 -14.85 10.44 -1.20
CA TRP A 85 -13.40 10.67 -1.42
C TRP A 85 -13.16 12.09 -1.94
N ALA A 86 -12.01 12.66 -1.56
CA ALA A 86 -11.58 13.95 -2.07
C ALA A 86 -11.17 13.82 -3.55
N THR A 87 -11.75 14.67 -4.38
CA THR A 87 -11.51 14.71 -5.83
C THR A 87 -10.67 15.91 -6.25
N LYS A 88 -10.73 16.99 -5.47
CA LYS A 88 -10.02 18.23 -5.74
C LYS A 88 -9.75 18.97 -4.43
N VAL A 89 -8.70 19.79 -4.42
CA VAL A 89 -8.39 20.69 -3.31
C VAL A 89 -8.04 22.11 -3.80
N ASP A 90 -8.16 23.09 -2.92
CA ASP A 90 -7.60 24.42 -3.08
C ASP A 90 -7.05 24.86 -1.71
N PHE A 91 -5.73 24.92 -1.60
CA PHE A 91 -4.99 25.30 -0.40
C PHE A 91 -4.31 26.67 -0.53
N SER A 92 -4.79 27.50 -1.44
CA SER A 92 -4.20 28.84 -1.68
C SER A 92 -4.57 29.88 -0.63
N GLY A 93 -5.62 29.64 0.17
CA GLY A 93 -6.13 30.56 1.20
C GLY A 93 -5.88 30.05 2.62
N GLU A 94 -6.24 30.89 3.62
CA GLU A 94 -6.22 30.51 5.04
C GLU A 94 -7.21 29.39 5.36
N ILE A 95 -8.31 29.33 4.64
CA ILE A 95 -9.30 28.25 4.74
C ILE A 95 -9.08 27.29 3.58
N HIS A 96 -8.81 26.05 3.91
CA HIS A 96 -8.58 24.99 2.95
C HIS A 96 -9.90 24.48 2.36
N LYS A 97 -9.99 24.42 1.04
CA LYS A 97 -11.18 23.90 0.36
C LYS A 97 -10.91 22.51 -0.19
N VAL A 98 -11.84 21.61 0.04
CA VAL A 98 -11.78 20.23 -0.43
C VAL A 98 -13.11 19.83 -1.04
N TRP A 99 -13.11 19.30 -2.24
CA TRP A 99 -14.31 18.79 -2.90
C TRP A 99 -14.41 17.28 -2.72
N ILE A 100 -15.57 16.84 -2.24
CA ILE A 100 -15.88 15.43 -2.02
C ILE A 100 -16.87 14.99 -3.11
N ASN A 101 -16.51 13.92 -3.84
CA ASN A 101 -17.32 13.34 -4.91
C ASN A 101 -17.78 14.39 -5.94
N ASP A 102 -17.00 15.45 -6.19
CA ASP A 102 -17.30 16.57 -7.06
C ASP A 102 -18.59 17.39 -6.74
N THR A 103 -19.23 17.10 -5.61
CA THR A 103 -20.57 17.63 -5.29
C THR A 103 -20.66 18.37 -3.97
N ILE A 104 -19.74 18.10 -3.02
CA ILE A 104 -19.74 18.70 -1.68
C ILE A 104 -18.45 19.51 -1.52
N GLU A 105 -18.55 20.80 -1.24
CA GLU A 105 -17.41 21.64 -0.94
C GLU A 105 -17.25 21.79 0.59
N ILE A 106 -16.10 21.37 1.12
CA ILE A 106 -15.74 21.46 2.53
C ILE A 106 -14.73 22.59 2.70
N HIS A 107 -15.01 23.51 3.62
CA HIS A 107 -14.11 24.55 4.08
C HIS A 107 -13.52 24.12 5.42
N ALA A 108 -12.23 23.80 5.47
CA ALA A 108 -11.56 23.30 6.65
C ALA A 108 -10.51 24.29 7.16
N GLU A 109 -10.47 24.49 8.50
CA GLU A 109 -9.39 25.27 9.14
C GLU A 109 -8.06 24.47 9.12
N THR A 110 -8.15 23.15 9.25
CA THR A 110 -7.01 22.22 9.20
C THR A 110 -7.35 20.99 8.39
N VAL A 111 -6.39 20.50 7.60
CA VAL A 111 -6.53 19.26 6.82
C VAL A 111 -5.43 18.28 7.20
N ILE A 112 -5.80 17.03 7.52
CA ILE A 112 -4.88 15.92 7.71
C ILE A 112 -4.99 14.99 6.51
N ILE A 113 -3.88 14.85 5.78
CA ILE A 113 -3.80 13.98 4.60
C ILE A 113 -3.26 12.63 5.03
N SER A 114 -4.08 11.59 4.92
CA SER A 114 -3.77 10.21 5.26
C SER A 114 -4.22 9.23 4.15
N THR A 115 -4.05 9.67 2.90
CA THR A 115 -4.50 8.97 1.70
C THR A 115 -3.68 7.72 1.34
N GLY A 116 -2.55 7.52 2.02
CA GLY A 116 -1.71 6.35 1.84
C GLY A 116 -1.07 6.25 0.45
N ALA A 117 -0.75 5.04 0.07
CA ALA A 117 -0.17 4.71 -1.23
C ALA A 117 -0.76 3.40 -1.74
N SER A 118 -0.82 3.23 -3.04
CA SER A 118 -1.29 2.01 -3.69
C SER A 118 -0.11 1.19 -4.20
N ALA A 119 -0.10 -0.11 -3.94
CA ALA A 119 0.90 -0.99 -4.50
C ALA A 119 0.83 -0.98 -6.03
N LYS A 120 1.99 -1.00 -6.67
CA LYS A 120 2.09 -1.18 -8.12
C LYS A 120 2.07 -2.66 -8.44
N TYR A 121 1.28 -3.00 -9.45
CA TYR A 121 1.19 -4.33 -10.02
C TYR A 121 1.68 -4.35 -11.46
N LEU A 122 1.92 -5.53 -12.02
CA LEU A 122 2.35 -5.69 -13.42
C LEU A 122 1.20 -5.41 -14.40
N GLY A 123 -0.04 -5.52 -13.94
CA GLY A 123 -1.23 -5.32 -14.76
C GLY A 123 -1.61 -6.55 -15.60
N LEU A 124 -1.10 -7.72 -15.25
CA LEU A 124 -1.44 -8.96 -15.94
C LEU A 124 -2.84 -9.45 -15.51
N PRO A 125 -3.69 -9.90 -16.44
CA PRO A 125 -5.02 -10.44 -16.09
C PRO A 125 -4.96 -11.59 -15.09
N SER A 126 -3.96 -12.47 -15.22
CA SER A 126 -3.72 -13.60 -14.31
C SER A 126 -3.29 -13.12 -12.91
N GLU A 127 -2.43 -12.11 -12.81
CA GLU A 127 -2.06 -11.47 -11.55
C GLU A 127 -3.29 -10.93 -10.82
N GLN A 128 -4.11 -10.14 -11.53
CA GLN A 128 -5.32 -9.52 -10.97
C GLN A 128 -6.33 -10.57 -10.50
N LYS A 129 -6.49 -11.66 -11.25
CA LYS A 129 -7.37 -12.77 -10.88
C LYS A 129 -7.00 -13.34 -9.50
N TYR A 130 -5.75 -13.74 -9.31
CA TYR A 130 -5.32 -14.37 -8.06
C TYR A 130 -5.16 -13.38 -6.91
N LEU A 131 -4.91 -12.10 -7.21
CA LEU A 131 -4.96 -11.03 -6.21
C LEU A 131 -6.38 -10.89 -5.64
N GLN A 132 -7.40 -10.80 -6.50
CA GLN A 132 -8.80 -10.65 -6.08
C GLN A 132 -9.34 -11.86 -5.32
N LEU A 133 -8.86 -13.06 -5.65
CA LEU A 133 -9.23 -14.30 -4.95
C LEU A 133 -8.51 -14.48 -3.60
N GLY A 134 -7.49 -13.65 -3.28
CA GLY A 134 -6.58 -13.96 -2.17
C GLY A 134 -5.79 -15.25 -2.42
N GLY A 135 -5.61 -15.60 -3.70
CA GLY A 135 -5.13 -16.90 -4.15
C GLY A 135 -3.60 -16.99 -4.31
N GLY A 136 -2.83 -16.14 -3.63
CA GLY A 136 -1.37 -16.28 -3.62
C GLY A 136 -0.59 -15.17 -4.36
N VAL A 137 -1.24 -14.08 -4.74
CA VAL A 137 -0.58 -12.85 -5.20
C VAL A 137 -0.57 -11.83 -4.09
N SER A 138 0.58 -11.24 -3.78
CA SER A 138 0.72 -10.22 -2.74
C SER A 138 1.72 -9.14 -3.15
N ALA A 139 1.59 -7.94 -2.59
CA ALA A 139 2.56 -6.85 -2.68
C ALA A 139 3.21 -6.52 -1.31
N CYS A 140 3.10 -7.42 -0.33
CA CYS A 140 3.64 -7.24 1.02
C CYS A 140 4.19 -8.58 1.56
N ALA A 141 5.49 -8.77 1.45
CA ALA A 141 6.12 -10.01 1.95
C ALA A 141 6.03 -10.14 3.49
N VAL A 142 6.12 -9.02 4.21
CA VAL A 142 6.04 -9.03 5.69
C VAL A 142 4.63 -9.37 6.17
N CYS A 143 3.60 -8.97 5.41
CA CYS A 143 2.20 -9.27 5.73
C CYS A 143 1.87 -10.75 5.49
N ASP A 144 2.21 -11.25 4.30
CA ASP A 144 1.68 -12.51 3.79
C ASP A 144 2.74 -13.63 3.73
N GLY A 145 4.02 -13.30 3.91
CA GLY A 145 5.12 -14.27 3.73
C GLY A 145 5.04 -15.48 4.66
N PHE A 146 4.46 -15.33 5.85
CA PHE A 146 4.32 -16.43 6.80
C PHE A 146 3.43 -17.57 6.28
N PHE A 147 2.42 -17.28 5.45
CA PHE A 147 1.55 -18.29 4.84
C PHE A 147 2.30 -19.23 3.87
N TYR A 148 3.49 -18.81 3.41
CA TYR A 148 4.34 -19.57 2.48
C TYR A 148 5.52 -20.26 3.16
N ARG A 149 5.44 -20.47 4.47
CA ARG A 149 6.49 -21.15 5.25
C ARG A 149 6.83 -22.51 4.65
N ASN A 150 8.14 -22.74 4.41
CA ASN A 150 8.70 -23.95 3.77
C ASN A 150 8.18 -24.21 2.34
N GLN A 151 7.62 -23.23 1.67
CA GLN A 151 7.14 -23.31 0.29
C GLN A 151 8.09 -22.56 -0.66
N GLU A 152 7.86 -22.69 -1.95
CA GLU A 152 8.61 -22.00 -2.98
C GLU A 152 7.80 -20.78 -3.47
N VAL A 153 8.44 -19.63 -3.56
CA VAL A 153 7.80 -18.38 -3.94
C VAL A 153 8.59 -17.65 -5.00
N VAL A 154 7.90 -16.84 -5.79
CA VAL A 154 8.50 -15.92 -6.75
C VAL A 154 8.28 -14.50 -6.29
N ILE A 155 9.31 -13.66 -6.39
CA ILE A 155 9.21 -12.22 -6.16
C ILE A 155 9.71 -11.45 -7.38
N VAL A 156 9.00 -10.41 -7.79
CA VAL A 156 9.38 -9.56 -8.91
C VAL A 156 9.79 -8.17 -8.41
N GLY A 157 10.97 -7.72 -8.82
CA GLY A 157 11.52 -6.42 -8.46
C GLY A 157 13.03 -6.41 -8.42
N ALA A 158 13.63 -5.22 -8.33
CA ALA A 158 15.09 -5.02 -8.33
C ALA A 158 15.54 -3.79 -7.53
N GLY A 159 14.67 -3.16 -6.75
CA GLY A 159 14.97 -2.07 -5.81
C GLY A 159 15.30 -2.58 -4.41
N ASP A 160 15.64 -1.67 -3.50
CA ASP A 160 15.93 -2.00 -2.09
C ASP A 160 14.78 -2.77 -1.44
N SER A 161 13.53 -2.31 -1.59
CA SER A 161 12.36 -3.02 -1.05
C SER A 161 12.25 -4.45 -1.56
N ALA A 162 12.49 -4.68 -2.86
CA ALA A 162 12.44 -6.03 -3.42
C ALA A 162 13.54 -6.94 -2.83
N CYS A 163 14.72 -6.39 -2.58
CA CYS A 163 15.81 -7.12 -1.94
C CYS A 163 15.52 -7.40 -0.46
N GLU A 164 14.95 -6.44 0.28
CA GLU A 164 14.52 -6.63 1.65
C GLU A 164 13.46 -7.71 1.77
N GLU A 165 12.43 -7.62 0.94
CA GLU A 165 11.33 -8.59 0.93
C GLU A 165 11.82 -9.99 0.51
N ALA A 166 12.68 -10.10 -0.52
CA ALA A 166 13.28 -11.37 -0.91
C ALA A 166 14.12 -11.98 0.22
N HIS A 167 14.90 -11.16 0.92
CA HIS A 167 15.67 -11.61 2.07
C HIS A 167 14.78 -12.02 3.25
N TYR A 168 13.71 -11.26 3.53
CA TYR A 168 12.72 -11.64 4.53
C TYR A 168 12.08 -13.00 4.20
N LEU A 169 11.58 -13.16 2.98
CA LEU A 169 10.99 -14.42 2.50
C LEU A 169 11.98 -15.59 2.58
N SER A 170 13.28 -15.36 2.34
CA SER A 170 14.29 -16.42 2.39
C SER A 170 14.46 -17.04 3.78
N ASN A 171 14.13 -16.30 4.85
CA ASN A 171 14.17 -16.81 6.21
C ASN A 171 12.96 -17.71 6.57
N ILE A 172 11.91 -17.66 5.74
CA ILE A 172 10.63 -18.33 6.00
C ILE A 172 10.39 -19.43 4.97
N CYS A 173 10.63 -19.12 3.69
CA CYS A 173 10.33 -19.98 2.57
C CYS A 173 11.47 -20.97 2.29
N LYS A 174 11.13 -22.07 1.64
CA LYS A 174 12.11 -23.09 1.19
C LYS A 174 13.02 -22.51 0.10
N LYS A 175 12.44 -21.77 -0.85
CA LYS A 175 13.14 -21.15 -1.98
C LYS A 175 12.44 -19.85 -2.38
N VAL A 176 13.22 -18.84 -2.71
CA VAL A 176 12.75 -17.58 -3.29
C VAL A 176 13.38 -17.42 -4.67
N THR A 177 12.57 -17.30 -5.72
CA THR A 177 13.05 -16.96 -7.06
C THR A 177 12.76 -15.51 -7.35
N MET A 178 13.82 -14.71 -7.53
CA MET A 178 13.73 -13.28 -7.76
C MET A 178 13.82 -12.96 -9.26
N LEU A 179 12.77 -12.35 -9.84
CA LEU A 179 12.73 -11.95 -11.24
C LEU A 179 13.18 -10.50 -11.39
N VAL A 180 14.27 -10.28 -12.09
CA VAL A 180 14.87 -8.98 -12.37
C VAL A 180 14.84 -8.72 -13.87
N ARG A 181 14.00 -7.77 -14.32
CA ARG A 181 13.77 -7.51 -15.75
C ARG A 181 14.96 -6.88 -16.50
N SER A 182 15.94 -6.32 -15.79
CA SER A 182 17.10 -5.63 -16.34
C SER A 182 18.40 -6.40 -16.12
N ASP A 183 19.50 -5.87 -16.61
CA ASP A 183 20.87 -6.37 -16.44
C ASP A 183 21.48 -6.01 -15.08
N LYS A 184 20.80 -5.17 -14.29
CA LYS A 184 21.30 -4.68 -13.01
C LYS A 184 20.17 -4.40 -12.01
N PHE A 185 20.52 -4.46 -10.75
CA PHE A 185 19.69 -3.99 -9.67
C PHE A 185 19.63 -2.45 -9.64
N ARG A 186 18.53 -1.93 -9.12
CA ARG A 186 18.40 -0.51 -8.72
C ARG A 186 18.61 -0.33 -7.22
N ALA A 187 18.70 -1.44 -6.50
CA ALA A 187 19.01 -1.46 -5.08
C ALA A 187 20.41 -0.97 -4.78
N SER A 188 20.65 -0.55 -3.55
CA SER A 188 21.97 -0.27 -3.02
C SER A 188 22.87 -1.52 -3.13
N LYS A 189 24.18 -1.32 -3.30
CA LYS A 189 25.13 -2.44 -3.42
C LYS A 189 25.06 -3.41 -2.25
N ILE A 190 24.84 -2.88 -1.04
CA ILE A 190 24.75 -3.70 0.17
C ILE A 190 23.54 -4.65 0.14
N MET A 191 22.41 -4.17 -0.39
CA MET A 191 21.19 -4.97 -0.51
C MET A 191 21.29 -5.99 -1.64
N GLU A 192 21.87 -5.60 -2.78
CA GLU A 192 22.16 -6.53 -3.87
C GLU A 192 23.10 -7.66 -3.42
N GLU A 193 24.20 -7.34 -2.72
CA GLU A 193 25.13 -8.35 -2.18
C GLU A 193 24.45 -9.29 -1.20
N ARG A 194 23.53 -8.78 -0.37
CA ARG A 194 22.80 -9.58 0.60
C ARG A 194 21.97 -10.66 -0.08
N VAL A 195 21.15 -10.31 -1.08
CA VAL A 195 20.35 -11.29 -1.80
C VAL A 195 21.19 -12.28 -2.61
N ARG A 196 22.31 -11.81 -3.21
CA ARG A 196 23.23 -12.68 -3.95
C ARG A 196 23.96 -13.70 -3.08
N LYS A 197 24.20 -13.38 -1.81
CA LYS A 197 24.88 -14.28 -0.84
C LYS A 197 23.92 -15.22 -0.13
N THR A 198 22.62 -15.02 -0.25
CA THR A 198 21.60 -15.84 0.42
C THR A 198 21.36 -17.13 -0.37
N ALA A 199 21.65 -18.28 0.23
CA ALA A 199 21.75 -19.57 -0.43
C ALA A 199 20.44 -20.06 -1.12
N ASN A 200 19.28 -19.72 -0.56
CA ASN A 200 17.97 -20.12 -1.09
C ASN A 200 17.27 -19.02 -1.90
N ILE A 201 18.00 -17.96 -2.28
CA ILE A 201 17.52 -16.97 -3.26
C ILE A 201 18.17 -17.28 -4.61
N GLU A 202 17.35 -17.61 -5.60
CA GLU A 202 17.74 -17.68 -7.00
C GLU A 202 17.39 -16.38 -7.71
N ILE A 203 18.33 -15.80 -8.45
CA ILE A 203 18.13 -14.53 -9.16
C ILE A 203 18.16 -14.77 -10.66
N LEU A 204 17.04 -14.48 -11.32
CA LEU A 204 16.90 -14.56 -12.78
C LEU A 204 16.93 -13.14 -13.37
N MET A 205 18.09 -12.77 -13.91
CA MET A 205 18.30 -11.49 -14.59
C MET A 205 17.65 -11.49 -15.97
N HIS A 206 17.36 -10.29 -16.51
CA HIS A 206 16.69 -10.11 -17.81
C HIS A 206 15.33 -10.83 -17.91
N THR A 207 14.68 -11.09 -16.78
CA THR A 207 13.50 -11.95 -16.73
C THR A 207 12.29 -11.16 -16.28
N GLU A 208 11.21 -11.27 -17.03
CA GLU A 208 9.90 -10.67 -16.72
C GLU A 208 8.84 -11.76 -16.53
N THR A 209 7.78 -11.41 -15.80
CA THR A 209 6.61 -12.27 -15.66
C THR A 209 5.73 -12.14 -16.89
N GLU A 210 5.44 -13.25 -17.55
CA GLU A 210 4.50 -13.31 -18.67
C GLU A 210 3.09 -13.65 -18.18
N GLU A 211 2.97 -14.57 -17.22
CA GLU A 211 1.70 -15.04 -16.68
C GLU A 211 1.89 -15.59 -15.25
N VAL A 212 0.90 -15.39 -14.40
CA VAL A 212 0.78 -16.08 -13.11
C VAL A 212 -0.09 -17.33 -13.33
N LEU A 213 0.49 -18.49 -13.10
CA LEU A 213 -0.16 -19.78 -13.30
C LEU A 213 -0.89 -20.22 -12.03
N GLY A 214 -1.98 -20.97 -12.19
CA GLY A 214 -2.70 -21.51 -11.05
C GLY A 214 -3.81 -22.46 -11.47
N ASP A 215 -4.41 -23.12 -10.48
CA ASP A 215 -5.47 -24.12 -10.66
C ASP A 215 -6.90 -23.53 -10.76
N GLY A 216 -6.99 -22.20 -10.77
CA GLY A 216 -8.26 -21.44 -10.77
C GLY A 216 -8.65 -20.90 -9.40
N GLN A 217 -8.02 -21.35 -8.34
CA GLN A 217 -8.22 -20.90 -6.95
C GLN A 217 -6.94 -20.23 -6.41
N VAL A 218 -5.81 -20.94 -6.54
CA VAL A 218 -4.52 -20.51 -6.00
C VAL A 218 -3.42 -20.55 -7.06
N VAL A 219 -2.37 -19.80 -6.81
CA VAL A 219 -1.12 -19.79 -7.59
C VAL A 219 -0.43 -21.15 -7.48
N THR A 220 0.00 -21.70 -8.62
CA THR A 220 0.81 -22.94 -8.71
C THR A 220 2.15 -22.72 -9.38
N GLY A 221 2.38 -21.56 -9.99
CA GLY A 221 3.60 -21.19 -10.64
C GLY A 221 3.58 -19.83 -11.32
N VAL A 222 4.70 -19.53 -11.98
CA VAL A 222 4.86 -18.31 -12.76
C VAL A 222 5.51 -18.67 -14.10
N LYS A 223 4.94 -18.19 -15.17
CA LYS A 223 5.52 -18.24 -16.50
C LYS A 223 6.40 -17.01 -16.67
N ALA A 224 7.70 -17.23 -16.71
CA ALA A 224 8.72 -16.21 -16.81
C ALA A 224 9.37 -16.22 -18.18
N LYS A 225 9.66 -15.04 -18.72
CA LYS A 225 10.28 -14.88 -20.04
C LYS A 225 11.59 -14.12 -19.93
N ASN A 226 12.66 -14.70 -20.46
CA ASN A 226 13.91 -14.00 -20.61
C ASN A 226 13.81 -12.98 -21.76
N ARG A 227 14.02 -11.73 -21.48
CA ARG A 227 13.88 -10.62 -22.43
C ARG A 227 14.97 -10.57 -23.49
N THR A 228 16.12 -11.21 -23.22
CA THR A 228 17.27 -11.23 -24.14
C THR A 228 17.19 -12.42 -25.10
N THR A 229 16.88 -13.60 -24.57
CA THR A 229 16.85 -14.85 -25.38
C THR A 229 15.46 -15.15 -25.91
N GLY A 230 14.41 -14.60 -25.31
CA GLY A 230 13.02 -14.96 -25.60
C GLY A 230 12.58 -16.29 -24.99
N GLU A 231 13.46 -16.97 -24.28
CA GLU A 231 13.17 -18.24 -23.62
C GLU A 231 12.10 -18.07 -22.55
N VAL A 232 11.15 -18.99 -22.54
CA VAL A 232 10.05 -19.04 -21.60
C VAL A 232 10.21 -20.23 -20.68
N THR A 233 10.16 -20.00 -19.37
CA THR A 233 10.31 -21.04 -18.35
C THR A 233 9.14 -20.96 -17.37
N GLU A 234 8.59 -22.10 -16.99
CA GLU A 234 7.61 -22.20 -15.92
C GLU A 234 8.34 -22.47 -14.59
N ILE A 235 8.09 -21.61 -13.61
CA ILE A 235 8.70 -21.67 -12.27
C ILE A 235 7.63 -22.10 -11.30
N PRO A 236 7.70 -23.30 -10.70
CA PRO A 236 6.77 -23.72 -9.66
C PRO A 236 6.83 -22.79 -8.46
N ALA A 237 5.68 -22.30 -7.99
CA ALA A 237 5.58 -21.45 -6.82
C ALA A 237 4.15 -21.42 -6.30
N THR A 238 3.99 -21.32 -4.99
CA THR A 238 2.67 -21.19 -4.35
C THR A 238 2.32 -19.74 -4.00
N GLY A 239 3.31 -18.84 -4.04
CA GLY A 239 3.16 -17.41 -3.82
C GLY A 239 3.90 -16.58 -4.85
N PHE A 240 3.27 -15.49 -5.27
CA PHE A 240 3.82 -14.51 -6.19
C PHE A 240 3.80 -13.12 -5.55
N PHE A 241 4.99 -12.58 -5.27
CA PHE A 241 5.15 -11.28 -4.60
C PHE A 241 5.56 -10.20 -5.59
N VAL A 242 4.86 -9.06 -5.55
CA VAL A 242 5.08 -7.94 -6.48
C VAL A 242 5.73 -6.78 -5.75
N ALA A 243 7.06 -6.72 -5.79
CA ALA A 243 7.87 -5.72 -5.09
C ALA A 243 8.42 -4.65 -6.05
N ILE A 244 7.55 -4.04 -6.86
CA ILE A 244 7.92 -3.02 -7.86
C ILE A 244 7.65 -1.59 -7.39
N GLY A 245 7.32 -1.43 -6.10
CA GLY A 245 7.11 -0.16 -5.43
C GLY A 245 5.63 0.23 -5.29
N HIS A 246 5.42 1.41 -4.73
CA HIS A 246 4.11 1.99 -4.48
C HIS A 246 3.95 3.31 -5.24
N LYS A 247 2.71 3.71 -5.48
CA LYS A 247 2.34 5.04 -5.94
C LYS A 247 1.60 5.73 -4.79
N PRO A 248 2.11 6.85 -4.24
CA PRO A 248 1.36 7.61 -3.24
C PRO A 248 0.08 8.21 -3.85
N ASN A 249 -0.98 8.27 -3.05
CA ASN A 249 -2.27 8.79 -3.48
C ASN A 249 -2.31 10.31 -3.23
N THR A 250 -1.47 11.03 -3.93
CA THR A 250 -1.17 12.47 -3.73
C THR A 250 -1.45 13.34 -4.93
N ASP A 251 -1.89 12.77 -6.04
CA ASP A 251 -2.06 13.48 -7.32
C ASP A 251 -2.91 14.77 -7.17
N ILE A 252 -3.97 14.74 -6.36
CA ILE A 252 -4.86 15.90 -6.16
C ILE A 252 -4.22 17.05 -5.37
N PHE A 253 -3.10 16.82 -4.72
CA PHE A 253 -2.39 17.81 -3.88
C PHE A 253 -1.18 18.42 -4.60
N ALA A 254 -0.78 17.90 -5.77
CA ALA A 254 0.48 18.22 -6.43
C ALA A 254 0.65 19.71 -6.80
N ASP A 255 -0.45 20.43 -7.03
CA ASP A 255 -0.40 21.86 -7.36
C ASP A 255 -0.17 22.76 -6.12
N TYR A 256 -0.30 22.21 -4.91
CA TYR A 256 -0.22 22.98 -3.67
C TYR A 256 0.86 22.51 -2.71
N LEU A 257 1.17 21.21 -2.72
CA LEU A 257 2.12 20.62 -1.78
C LEU A 257 3.41 20.20 -2.49
N ASP A 258 4.53 20.44 -1.82
CA ASP A 258 5.82 19.96 -2.27
C ASP A 258 5.88 18.44 -2.19
N LEU A 259 6.15 17.81 -3.33
CA LEU A 259 6.35 16.36 -3.44
C LEU A 259 7.83 16.03 -3.63
N ASP A 260 8.24 14.86 -3.16
CA ASP A 260 9.55 14.30 -3.47
C ASP A 260 9.58 13.66 -4.88
N GLU A 261 10.73 13.13 -5.28
CA GLU A 261 10.95 12.49 -6.59
C GLU A 261 10.06 11.24 -6.81
N THR A 262 9.54 10.67 -5.73
CA THR A 262 8.68 9.48 -5.76
C THR A 262 7.19 9.81 -5.62
N GLY A 263 6.86 11.09 -5.43
CA GLY A 263 5.51 11.61 -5.34
C GLY A 263 4.95 11.69 -3.91
N TYR A 264 5.75 11.42 -2.88
CA TYR A 264 5.31 11.59 -1.49
C TYR A 264 5.36 13.06 -1.06
N ILE A 265 4.42 13.46 -0.22
CA ILE A 265 4.35 14.81 0.33
C ILE A 265 5.55 15.04 1.25
N LYS A 266 6.32 16.11 0.99
CA LYS A 266 7.40 16.54 1.86
C LYS A 266 6.85 17.14 3.14
N ASN A 267 7.45 16.80 4.25
CA ASN A 267 7.16 17.40 5.55
C ASN A 267 8.44 17.93 6.21
N ILE A 268 8.26 18.78 7.21
CA ILE A 268 9.37 19.21 8.06
C ILE A 268 9.78 17.99 8.91
N PRO A 269 11.04 17.53 8.85
CA PRO A 269 11.49 16.35 9.58
C PRO A 269 11.11 16.37 11.06
N GLY A 270 10.54 15.25 11.55
CA GLY A 270 10.05 15.13 12.93
C GLY A 270 8.69 15.76 13.20
N THR A 271 8.02 16.24 12.18
CA THR A 271 6.66 16.82 12.28
C THR A 271 5.75 16.29 11.19
N SER A 272 4.47 16.65 11.24
CA SER A 272 3.49 16.42 10.15
C SER A 272 3.22 17.69 9.32
N LYS A 273 4.00 18.77 9.50
CA LYS A 273 3.81 20.05 8.79
C LYS A 273 4.38 19.97 7.38
N THR A 274 3.62 20.51 6.43
CA THR A 274 4.01 20.65 5.02
C THR A 274 4.48 22.07 4.70
N ASN A 275 4.64 22.40 3.42
CA ASN A 275 4.90 23.77 2.94
C ASN A 275 3.68 24.69 3.06
N VAL A 276 2.48 24.14 3.22
CA VAL A 276 1.24 24.90 3.51
C VAL A 276 1.06 24.96 5.02
N ALA A 277 0.70 26.16 5.52
CA ALA A 277 0.57 26.44 6.94
C ALA A 277 -0.68 25.80 7.57
#